data_02daf0c3d8e2255ee6d1236504a0d9e4
#
_entry.id   02daf0c3d8e2255ee6d1236504a0d9e4
#
_cell.length_a   1.000
_cell.length_b   1.000
_cell.length_c   1.000
_cell.angle_alpha   90.00
_cell.angle_beta   90.00
_cell.angle_gamma   90.00
#
_symmetry.space_group_name_H-M   'P 1'
#
loop_
_entity.id
_entity.type
_entity.pdbx_description
1 polymer ?
#
loop_
_entity_poly.entity_id
_entity_poly.type
_entity_poly.pdbx_seq_one_letter_code
_entity_poly.pdbx_strand_id
1 'polypeptide(L)'
;MIIRTISNLFKNKAPVPYADNGPFKTISKRSNSGAGISAYGQVSTLFAIVNRLANDTSSVDWKLYQKSDDRRRTYAWDDMDSRQEISRKHPALNVLNKPNPFMTRQELFEIVQQHIDLTGEAFVWVNRDNPLRIPTELWPLKPTAIQIAVSDWQSYITGYVYKTQDGKEMPFEPDEIIHLRMPNPADMYRGMSPVTPLLVDLDSHRYASEYNRNFFLNDATPGGMIEYANPLSDDQFESILKRWNEQHKGVQNAHRPGIIEGGKWVSTAFSMRDIQFAELRRVSSDTIMEAFGFPKFKLGIVNDVNRANAEASEVMYAKSLLVPRLERIKQALNEEFLPMFGTTASNIEFDFCSPVPEDKEFEVSALLNRVNAATILSNAGYDPAQSLELVGLPPIGYSRNSQNAGGDQSGQDMV
;
A
#
# COMPACT_ATOMS: atom_id res chain seq x y z
N MET A 1 -20.89 9.80 -24.92
CA MET A 1 -20.22 11.12 -24.96
C MET A 1 -18.86 11.10 -24.26
N ILE A 2 -18.71 10.37 -23.12
CA ILE A 2 -17.48 10.27 -22.32
C ILE A 2 -16.32 9.58 -23.05
N ILE A 3 -16.60 8.51 -23.81
CA ILE A 3 -15.58 7.80 -24.62
C ILE A 3 -14.96 8.69 -25.71
N ARG A 4 -15.71 9.67 -26.22
CA ARG A 4 -15.19 10.63 -27.20
C ARG A 4 -14.19 11.65 -26.59
N THR A 5 -14.35 11.96 -25.33
CA THR A 5 -13.47 12.95 -24.65
C THR A 5 -12.09 12.34 -24.37
N ILE A 6 -12.03 11.08 -23.92
CA ILE A 6 -10.77 10.35 -23.72
C ILE A 6 -10.05 10.12 -25.06
N SER A 7 -10.78 9.78 -26.13
CA SER A 7 -10.24 9.61 -27.47
C SER A 7 -9.68 10.93 -28.06
N ASN A 8 -10.20 12.08 -27.65
CA ASN A 8 -9.71 13.38 -28.13
C ASN A 8 -8.48 13.88 -27.37
N LEU A 9 -8.29 13.51 -26.10
CA LEU A 9 -7.08 13.78 -25.33
C LEU A 9 -5.81 13.15 -25.98
N PHE A 10 -6.00 12.09 -26.75
CA PHE A 10 -4.90 11.36 -27.40
C PHE A 10 -4.70 11.69 -28.88
N LYS A 11 -5.55 12.53 -29.48
CA LYS A 11 -5.53 12.77 -30.93
C LYS A 11 -4.38 13.66 -31.44
N ASN A 12 -3.70 14.40 -30.58
CA ASN A 12 -2.72 15.40 -31.00
C ASN A 12 -1.26 15.05 -30.68
N LYS A 13 -0.98 13.84 -30.17
CA LYS A 13 0.42 13.39 -30.04
C LYS A 13 0.91 12.94 -31.39
N ALA A 14 1.91 13.64 -31.93
CA ALA A 14 2.68 13.15 -33.06
C ALA A 14 3.21 11.76 -32.69
N PRO A 15 3.07 10.73 -33.54
CA PRO A 15 3.66 9.44 -33.26
C PRO A 15 5.17 9.65 -33.11
N VAL A 16 5.69 9.30 -31.93
CA VAL A 16 7.15 9.15 -31.78
C VAL A 16 7.55 8.16 -32.86
N PRO A 17 8.49 8.50 -33.76
CA PRO A 17 8.86 7.60 -34.83
C PRO A 17 9.51 6.34 -34.23
N TYR A 18 8.71 5.35 -33.99
CA TYR A 18 9.17 3.99 -33.77
C TYR A 18 9.69 3.48 -35.11
N ALA A 19 10.96 3.74 -35.38
CA ALA A 19 11.62 3.09 -36.49
C ALA A 19 11.81 1.63 -36.11
N ASP A 20 11.22 0.72 -36.86
CA ASP A 20 11.38 -0.74 -36.77
C ASP A 20 12.86 -1.21 -36.82
N ASN A 21 13.80 -0.29 -37.07
CA ASN A 21 15.23 -0.53 -37.22
C ASN A 21 16.09 0.30 -36.25
N GLY A 22 15.52 0.86 -35.17
CA GLY A 22 16.27 1.64 -34.17
C GLY A 22 16.95 0.72 -33.13
N PRO A 23 17.93 1.26 -32.36
CA PRO A 23 18.67 0.52 -31.32
C PRO A 23 17.80 0.25 -30.06
N PHE A 24 16.50 0.34 -30.15
CA PHE A 24 15.58 0.19 -29.04
C PHE A 24 15.15 -1.27 -28.87
N LYS A 25 15.63 -1.92 -27.83
CA LYS A 25 15.05 -3.17 -27.37
C LYS A 25 13.88 -2.88 -26.43
N THR A 26 12.69 -3.24 -26.85
CA THR A 26 11.53 -3.24 -25.94
C THR A 26 11.72 -4.40 -24.97
N ILE A 27 12.10 -4.12 -23.72
CA ILE A 27 12.15 -5.14 -22.68
C ILE A 27 10.73 -5.35 -22.17
N SER A 28 9.98 -6.14 -22.92
CA SER A 28 8.72 -6.69 -22.48
C SER A 28 8.90 -8.17 -22.17
N LYS A 29 9.73 -8.51 -21.22
CA LYS A 29 9.50 -9.80 -20.55
C LYS A 29 8.23 -9.62 -19.74
N ARG A 30 7.24 -10.49 -19.97
CA ARG A 30 6.06 -10.62 -19.13
C ARG A 30 6.55 -10.71 -17.69
N SER A 31 6.47 -9.61 -16.96
CA SER A 31 6.64 -9.66 -15.52
C SER A 31 5.47 -10.49 -14.97
N ASN A 32 5.64 -11.17 -13.86
CA ASN A 32 4.56 -11.87 -13.15
C ASN A 32 3.48 -10.92 -12.60
N SER A 33 3.49 -9.66 -13.04
CA SER A 33 2.56 -8.60 -12.62
C SER A 33 1.10 -8.96 -12.88
N GLY A 34 0.81 -9.67 -13.98
CA GLY A 34 -0.53 -10.18 -14.25
C GLY A 34 -0.99 -11.23 -13.25
N ALA A 35 -0.10 -12.09 -12.78
CA ALA A 35 -0.39 -13.11 -11.80
C ALA A 35 -0.70 -12.49 -10.42
N GLY A 36 0.05 -11.46 -10.00
CA GLY A 36 -0.20 -10.75 -8.74
C GLY A 36 -1.57 -10.09 -8.71
N ILE A 37 -1.96 -9.38 -9.78
CA ILE A 37 -3.29 -8.77 -9.89
C ILE A 37 -4.40 -9.83 -9.89
N SER A 38 -4.20 -10.97 -10.57
CA SER A 38 -5.16 -12.08 -10.57
C SER A 38 -5.31 -12.70 -9.18
N ALA A 39 -4.20 -12.92 -8.47
CA ALA A 39 -4.19 -13.47 -7.12
C ALA A 39 -4.91 -12.55 -6.11
N TYR A 40 -4.80 -11.24 -6.26
CA TYR A 40 -5.50 -10.24 -5.44
C TYR A 40 -7.02 -10.45 -5.45
N GLY A 41 -7.60 -10.76 -6.60
CA GLY A 41 -9.03 -11.05 -6.73
C GLY A 41 -9.46 -12.44 -6.23
N GLN A 42 -8.53 -13.33 -5.92
CA GLN A 42 -8.82 -14.74 -5.62
C GLN A 42 -8.43 -15.16 -4.20
N VAL A 43 -7.46 -14.50 -3.59
CA VAL A 43 -6.93 -14.85 -2.26
C VAL A 43 -7.30 -13.78 -1.23
N SER A 44 -8.22 -14.13 -0.32
CA SER A 44 -8.78 -13.20 0.67
C SER A 44 -7.74 -12.55 1.57
N THR A 45 -6.71 -13.28 2.00
CA THR A 45 -5.62 -12.76 2.85
C THR A 45 -4.80 -11.71 2.10
N LEU A 46 -4.45 -11.98 0.83
CA LEU A 46 -3.73 -11.01 0.00
C LEU A 46 -4.57 -9.74 -0.22
N PHE A 47 -5.86 -9.91 -0.53
CA PHE A 47 -6.79 -8.78 -0.66
C PHE A 47 -6.82 -7.93 0.61
N ALA A 48 -6.99 -8.56 1.77
CA ALA A 48 -7.09 -7.85 3.05
C ALA A 48 -5.82 -7.04 3.36
N ILE A 49 -4.63 -7.62 3.14
CA ILE A 49 -3.35 -6.96 3.39
C ILE A 49 -3.15 -5.78 2.45
N VAL A 50 -3.25 -6.00 1.14
CA VAL A 50 -2.98 -4.97 0.14
C VAL A 50 -4.00 -3.84 0.23
N ASN A 51 -5.28 -4.16 0.43
CA ASN A 51 -6.32 -3.15 0.60
C ASN A 51 -6.09 -2.32 1.88
N ARG A 52 -5.69 -2.95 2.99
CA ARG A 52 -5.39 -2.22 4.23
C ARG A 52 -4.19 -1.30 4.07
N LEU A 53 -3.10 -1.79 3.47
CA LEU A 53 -1.91 -0.97 3.19
C LEU A 53 -2.23 0.21 2.26
N ALA A 54 -3.03 -0.02 1.23
CA ALA A 54 -3.45 1.04 0.31
C ALA A 54 -4.29 2.11 1.02
N ASN A 55 -5.29 1.71 1.80
CA ASN A 55 -6.13 2.63 2.57
C ASN A 55 -5.31 3.43 3.59
N ASP A 56 -4.47 2.76 4.39
CA ASP A 56 -3.68 3.43 5.42
C ASP A 56 -2.64 4.40 4.79
N THR A 57 -2.07 4.06 3.63
CA THR A 57 -1.13 4.94 2.89
C THR A 57 -1.85 6.14 2.25
N SER A 58 -3.02 5.93 1.65
CA SER A 58 -3.78 6.96 0.94
C SER A 58 -4.46 7.97 1.86
N SER A 59 -4.75 7.57 3.11
CA SER A 59 -5.42 8.41 4.11
C SER A 59 -4.54 9.52 4.68
N VAL A 60 -3.22 9.45 4.46
CA VAL A 60 -2.26 10.43 5.00
C VAL A 60 -2.37 11.77 4.26
N ASP A 61 -2.32 12.87 5.00
CA ASP A 61 -2.35 14.20 4.44
C ASP A 61 -0.99 14.64 3.90
N TRP A 62 -1.04 15.30 2.74
CA TRP A 62 0.14 15.83 2.04
C TRP A 62 0.13 17.34 2.05
N LYS A 63 1.28 17.92 2.29
CA LYS A 63 1.49 19.37 2.32
C LYS A 63 2.73 19.75 1.52
N LEU A 64 2.82 21.05 1.18
CA LEU A 64 4.01 21.64 0.58
C LEU A 64 4.71 22.49 1.62
N TYR A 65 6.00 22.33 1.72
CA TYR A 65 6.87 23.07 2.61
C TYR A 65 7.98 23.77 1.85
N GLN A 66 8.50 24.85 2.41
CA GLN A 66 9.74 25.44 1.92
C GLN A 66 10.90 24.49 2.25
N LYS A 67 11.76 24.21 1.26
CA LYS A 67 12.96 23.40 1.46
C LYS A 67 13.86 24.05 2.52
N SER A 68 14.33 23.28 3.47
CA SER A 68 15.28 23.72 4.47
C SER A 68 16.69 23.32 4.06
N ASP A 69 17.64 24.25 4.23
CA ASP A 69 19.07 24.01 3.97
C ASP A 69 19.72 23.09 5.02
N ASP A 70 19.03 22.76 6.09
CA ASP A 70 19.60 21.97 7.19
C ASP A 70 19.64 20.47 6.85
N ARG A 71 20.82 20.00 6.46
CA ARG A 71 21.12 18.60 6.09
C ARG A 71 21.13 17.62 7.28
N ARG A 72 20.87 18.08 8.50
CA ARG A 72 20.97 17.25 9.73
C ARG A 72 19.66 16.51 10.10
N ARG A 73 18.61 16.64 9.29
CA ARG A 73 17.30 16.08 9.61
C ARG A 73 17.27 14.58 9.35
N THR A 74 17.06 13.81 10.38
CA THR A 74 16.94 12.35 10.31
C THR A 74 15.57 11.94 9.74
N TYR A 75 14.51 12.69 10.09
CA TYR A 75 13.16 12.54 9.53
C TYR A 75 12.45 13.90 9.54
N ALA A 76 11.81 14.24 8.44
CA ALA A 76 11.19 15.56 8.26
C ALA A 76 10.01 15.83 9.21
N TRP A 77 9.37 14.79 9.75
CA TRP A 77 8.23 14.93 10.68
C TRP A 77 8.65 15.27 12.13
N ASP A 78 9.88 15.03 12.54
CA ASP A 78 10.32 15.37 13.90
C ASP A 78 10.37 16.90 14.17
N ASP A 79 10.20 17.71 13.10
CA ASP A 79 10.37 19.15 13.12
C ASP A 79 9.28 19.91 12.35
N MET A 80 8.07 19.31 12.23
CA MET A 80 6.97 19.88 11.42
C MET A 80 6.55 21.28 11.89
N ASP A 81 6.63 21.56 13.19
CA ASP A 81 6.21 22.85 13.75
C ASP A 81 7.13 24.02 13.37
N SER A 82 8.37 23.75 12.93
CA SER A 82 9.34 24.76 12.54
C SER A 82 9.37 25.05 11.03
N ARG A 83 8.69 24.23 10.20
CA ARG A 83 8.72 24.35 8.74
C ARG A 83 7.64 25.29 8.23
N GLN A 84 8.01 26.17 7.32
CA GLN A 84 7.05 27.05 6.68
C GLN A 84 6.19 26.29 5.66
N GLU A 85 4.90 26.10 5.98
CA GLU A 85 3.91 25.53 5.07
C GLU A 85 3.61 26.53 3.93
N ILE A 86 3.65 26.02 2.70
CA ILE A 86 3.31 26.80 1.51
C ILE A 86 1.79 26.86 1.36
N SER A 87 1.29 27.95 0.78
CA SER A 87 -0.13 28.14 0.53
C SER A 87 -0.78 26.92 -0.12
N ARG A 88 -1.91 26.49 0.41
CA ARG A 88 -2.76 25.40 -0.13
C ARG A 88 -3.26 25.64 -1.55
N LYS A 89 -3.05 26.87 -2.10
CA LYS A 89 -3.45 27.25 -3.46
C LYS A 89 -2.35 26.96 -4.51
N HIS A 90 -1.21 26.37 -4.10
CA HIS A 90 -0.16 26.06 -5.07
C HIS A 90 -0.66 25.06 -6.12
N PRO A 91 -0.40 25.29 -7.43
CA PRO A 91 -0.91 24.44 -8.51
C PRO A 91 -0.57 22.97 -8.35
N ALA A 92 0.64 22.64 -7.91
CA ALA A 92 1.06 21.25 -7.70
C ALA A 92 0.18 20.53 -6.66
N LEU A 93 -0.15 21.21 -5.55
CA LEU A 93 -1.03 20.64 -4.52
C LEU A 93 -2.47 20.52 -5.01
N ASN A 94 -2.94 21.47 -5.84
CA ASN A 94 -4.28 21.42 -6.42
C ASN A 94 -4.43 20.20 -7.34
N VAL A 95 -3.45 19.95 -8.22
CA VAL A 95 -3.44 18.77 -9.11
C VAL A 95 -3.36 17.47 -8.29
N LEU A 96 -2.56 17.45 -7.22
CA LEU A 96 -2.49 16.27 -6.36
C LEU A 96 -3.81 16.01 -5.63
N ASN A 97 -4.46 17.04 -5.09
CA ASN A 97 -5.73 16.92 -4.36
C ASN A 97 -6.92 16.57 -5.27
N LYS A 98 -6.87 16.98 -6.54
CA LYS A 98 -7.87 16.63 -7.56
C LYS A 98 -7.15 16.16 -8.83
N PRO A 99 -6.68 14.90 -8.84
CA PRO A 99 -5.79 14.41 -9.89
C PRO A 99 -6.45 14.39 -11.27
N ASN A 100 -7.76 14.16 -11.34
CA ASN A 100 -8.53 14.21 -12.58
C ASN A 100 -10.02 14.37 -12.26
N PRO A 101 -10.91 14.57 -13.26
CA PRO A 101 -12.34 14.77 -13.02
C PRO A 101 -13.06 13.60 -12.33
N PHE A 102 -12.51 12.39 -12.41
CA PHE A 102 -13.16 11.15 -11.97
C PHE A 102 -12.62 10.60 -10.66
N MET A 103 -11.44 11.05 -10.20
CA MET A 103 -10.75 10.50 -9.05
C MET A 103 -10.45 11.55 -7.99
N THR A 104 -10.42 11.12 -6.75
CA THR A 104 -9.89 11.85 -5.60
C THR A 104 -8.39 11.54 -5.43
N ARG A 105 -7.69 12.33 -4.61
CA ARG A 105 -6.29 12.04 -4.21
C ARG A 105 -6.20 10.66 -3.58
N GLN A 106 -7.13 10.34 -2.69
CA GLN A 106 -7.15 9.07 -1.97
C GLN A 106 -7.24 7.89 -2.94
N GLU A 107 -8.19 7.92 -3.89
CA GLU A 107 -8.35 6.87 -4.91
C GLU A 107 -7.09 6.70 -5.78
N LEU A 108 -6.45 7.81 -6.17
CA LEU A 108 -5.20 7.75 -6.92
C LEU A 108 -4.11 7.01 -6.12
N PHE A 109 -3.92 7.39 -4.86
CA PHE A 109 -2.88 6.77 -4.02
C PHE A 109 -3.21 5.32 -3.64
N GLU A 110 -4.48 4.98 -3.44
CA GLU A 110 -4.90 3.59 -3.26
C GLU A 110 -4.52 2.73 -4.47
N ILE A 111 -4.85 3.18 -5.68
CA ILE A 111 -4.51 2.47 -6.91
C ILE A 111 -2.99 2.37 -7.10
N VAL A 112 -2.26 3.45 -6.86
CA VAL A 112 -0.78 3.48 -6.96
C VAL A 112 -0.17 2.48 -5.99
N GLN A 113 -0.62 2.48 -4.73
CA GLN A 113 -0.09 1.57 -3.71
C GLN A 113 -0.46 0.11 -4.00
N GLN A 114 -1.69 -0.16 -4.44
CA GLN A 114 -2.09 -1.50 -4.88
C GLN A 114 -1.24 -1.99 -6.06
N HIS A 115 -0.97 -1.13 -7.04
CA HIS A 115 -0.09 -1.49 -8.15
C HIS A 115 1.32 -1.82 -7.67
N ILE A 116 1.91 -1.00 -6.79
CA ILE A 116 3.25 -1.24 -6.23
C ILE A 116 3.28 -2.57 -5.46
N ASP A 117 2.33 -2.81 -4.57
CA ASP A 117 2.31 -4.02 -3.76
C ASP A 117 2.05 -5.29 -4.59
N LEU A 118 1.23 -5.22 -5.65
CA LEU A 118 0.86 -6.37 -6.49
C LEU A 118 1.84 -6.65 -7.63
N THR A 119 2.47 -5.61 -8.19
CA THR A 119 3.31 -5.74 -9.39
C THR A 119 4.76 -5.31 -9.16
N GLY A 120 5.05 -4.66 -8.03
CA GLY A 120 6.34 -4.05 -7.73
C GLY A 120 6.53 -2.66 -8.31
N GLU A 121 5.57 -2.15 -9.08
CA GLU A 121 5.69 -0.88 -9.77
C GLU A 121 4.32 -0.22 -10.02
N ALA A 122 4.31 1.10 -10.14
CA ALA A 122 3.15 1.85 -10.56
C ALA A 122 3.55 2.94 -11.56
N PHE A 123 2.66 3.25 -12.47
CA PHE A 123 2.85 4.25 -13.50
C PHE A 123 1.72 5.26 -13.43
N VAL A 124 2.07 6.53 -13.36
CA VAL A 124 1.12 7.63 -13.37
C VAL A 124 1.44 8.53 -14.56
N TRP A 125 0.53 8.63 -15.50
CA TRP A 125 0.67 9.57 -16.62
C TRP A 125 0.30 10.97 -16.16
N VAL A 126 1.16 11.92 -16.49
CA VAL A 126 1.00 13.34 -16.21
C VAL A 126 0.53 14.05 -17.49
N ASN A 127 -0.73 14.44 -17.50
CA ASN A 127 -1.26 15.22 -18.61
C ASN A 127 -0.77 16.68 -18.54
N ARG A 128 -0.06 17.11 -19.58
CA ARG A 128 0.48 18.47 -19.75
C ARG A 128 0.05 19.10 -21.08
N ASP A 129 -1.13 18.74 -21.56
CA ASP A 129 -1.65 19.23 -22.85
C ASP A 129 -2.17 20.69 -22.73
N ASN A 130 -1.24 21.60 -22.47
CA ASN A 130 -1.47 23.03 -22.40
C ASN A 130 -0.22 23.80 -22.91
N PRO A 131 -0.37 25.08 -23.34
CA PRO A 131 0.73 25.86 -23.89
C PRO A 131 1.95 26.04 -22.97
N LEU A 132 1.74 25.96 -21.65
CA LEU A 132 2.79 26.10 -20.65
C LEU A 132 3.42 24.77 -20.27
N ARG A 133 2.90 23.65 -20.78
CA ARG A 133 3.30 22.26 -20.42
C ARG A 133 3.34 22.01 -18.91
N ILE A 134 2.48 22.68 -18.15
CA ILE A 134 2.33 22.48 -16.71
C ILE A 134 1.37 21.29 -16.46
N PRO A 135 1.63 20.42 -15.47
CA PRO A 135 0.71 19.36 -15.12
C PRO A 135 -0.70 19.85 -14.81
N THR A 136 -1.70 19.23 -15.42
CA THR A 136 -3.12 19.50 -15.18
C THR A 136 -3.88 18.33 -14.62
N GLU A 137 -3.46 17.10 -14.96
CA GLU A 137 -4.12 15.88 -14.54
C GLU A 137 -3.11 14.76 -14.31
N LEU A 138 -3.45 13.84 -13.40
CA LEU A 138 -2.72 12.62 -13.10
C LEU A 138 -3.62 11.40 -13.34
N TRP A 139 -3.12 10.42 -14.09
CA TRP A 139 -3.85 9.22 -14.46
C TRP A 139 -3.04 7.96 -14.14
N PRO A 140 -3.53 7.07 -13.25
CA PRO A 140 -2.85 5.81 -13.00
C PRO A 140 -3.00 4.89 -14.22
N LEU A 141 -1.91 4.32 -14.68
CA LEU A 141 -1.89 3.39 -15.81
C LEU A 141 -1.71 1.95 -15.30
N LYS A 142 -2.36 1.00 -15.99
CA LYS A 142 -2.27 -0.41 -15.62
C LYS A 142 -0.85 -0.95 -15.90
N PRO A 143 -0.09 -1.43 -14.90
CA PRO A 143 1.29 -1.86 -15.07
C PRO A 143 1.49 -2.98 -16.09
N THR A 144 0.50 -3.90 -16.17
CA THR A 144 0.53 -5.02 -17.15
C THR A 144 0.37 -4.59 -18.60
N ALA A 145 -0.07 -3.35 -18.85
CA ALA A 145 -0.29 -2.80 -20.18
C ALA A 145 0.87 -1.90 -20.62
N ILE A 146 1.87 -1.66 -19.75
CA ILE A 146 3.02 -0.81 -20.07
C ILE A 146 4.24 -1.64 -20.43
N GLN A 147 4.87 -1.25 -21.54
CA GLN A 147 6.18 -1.70 -21.96
C GLN A 147 7.19 -0.57 -21.77
N ILE A 148 8.38 -0.90 -21.28
CA ILE A 148 9.47 0.06 -21.10
C ILE A 148 10.41 -0.05 -22.28
N ALA A 149 10.64 1.07 -22.96
CA ALA A 149 11.62 1.17 -24.02
C ALA A 149 12.96 1.60 -23.43
N VAL A 150 14.02 0.88 -23.77
CA VAL A 150 15.37 1.14 -23.28
C VAL A 150 16.35 1.27 -24.44
N SER A 151 17.41 2.04 -24.23
CA SER A 151 18.51 2.17 -25.19
C SER A 151 19.77 1.52 -24.64
N ASP A 152 20.51 0.86 -25.52
CA ASP A 152 21.74 0.16 -25.14
C ASP A 152 22.90 1.11 -24.74
N TRP A 153 22.82 2.44 -25.05
CA TRP A 153 24.03 3.29 -24.99
C TRP A 153 23.92 4.65 -24.27
N GLN A 154 22.78 5.32 -24.22
CA GLN A 154 22.76 6.70 -23.76
C GLN A 154 21.68 7.06 -22.75
N SER A 155 20.60 6.34 -22.70
CA SER A 155 19.48 6.60 -21.80
C SER A 155 19.04 5.32 -21.12
N TYR A 156 18.91 5.38 -19.82
CA TYR A 156 18.47 4.25 -19.02
C TYR A 156 17.06 3.78 -19.46
N ILE A 157 16.11 4.71 -19.55
CA ILE A 157 14.78 4.52 -20.13
C ILE A 157 14.56 5.59 -21.18
N THR A 158 14.17 5.18 -22.38
CA THR A 158 13.93 6.11 -23.52
C THR A 158 12.46 6.46 -23.69
N GLY A 159 11.56 5.71 -23.11
CA GLY A 159 10.13 5.96 -23.15
C GLY A 159 9.30 4.80 -22.63
N TYR A 160 8.00 4.97 -22.68
CA TYR A 160 7.02 3.98 -22.27
C TYR A 160 6.00 3.79 -23.39
N VAL A 161 5.51 2.57 -23.56
CA VAL A 161 4.45 2.27 -24.52
C VAL A 161 3.28 1.63 -23.79
N TYR A 162 2.15 2.29 -23.77
CA TYR A 162 0.92 1.76 -23.20
C TYR A 162 0.08 1.06 -24.27
N LYS A 163 -0.27 -0.19 -24.04
CA LYS A 163 -1.17 -0.97 -24.90
C LYS A 163 -2.59 -0.86 -24.40
N THR A 164 -3.46 -0.23 -25.19
CA THR A 164 -4.89 -0.14 -24.89
C THR A 164 -5.57 -1.52 -25.07
N GLN A 165 -6.78 -1.66 -24.54
CA GLN A 165 -7.58 -2.89 -24.71
C GLN A 165 -7.88 -3.19 -26.20
N ASP A 166 -7.96 -2.15 -27.03
CA ASP A 166 -8.19 -2.28 -28.48
C ASP A 166 -6.89 -2.61 -29.24
N GLY A 167 -5.79 -2.89 -28.55
CA GLY A 167 -4.50 -3.23 -29.14
C GLY A 167 -3.71 -2.04 -29.72
N LYS A 168 -4.20 -0.81 -29.54
CA LYS A 168 -3.45 0.39 -29.95
C LYS A 168 -2.31 0.67 -29.00
N GLU A 169 -1.15 1.02 -29.55
CA GLU A 169 0.03 1.42 -28.79
C GLU A 169 0.09 2.93 -28.68
N MET A 170 0.32 3.40 -27.46
CA MET A 170 0.43 4.83 -27.14
C MET A 170 1.80 5.07 -26.51
N PRO A 171 2.71 5.72 -27.23
CA PRO A 171 4.02 6.06 -26.71
C PRO A 171 3.94 7.27 -25.78
N PHE A 172 4.77 7.24 -24.72
CA PHE A 172 4.98 8.34 -23.79
C PHE A 172 6.46 8.62 -23.64
N GLU A 173 6.79 9.90 -23.51
CA GLU A 173 8.15 10.33 -23.17
C GLU A 173 8.46 10.00 -21.69
N PRO A 174 9.74 9.84 -21.30
CA PRO A 174 10.11 9.55 -19.93
C PRO A 174 9.58 10.58 -18.92
N ASP A 175 9.53 11.85 -19.31
CA ASP A 175 9.05 12.97 -18.49
C ASP A 175 7.52 13.12 -18.44
N GLU A 176 6.77 12.25 -19.10
CA GLU A 176 5.31 12.18 -19.03
C GLU A 176 4.80 11.12 -18.06
N ILE A 177 5.67 10.23 -17.57
CA ILE A 177 5.32 9.12 -16.70
C ILE A 177 6.09 9.22 -15.40
N ILE A 178 5.38 9.29 -14.29
CA ILE A 178 5.96 9.06 -12.97
C ILE A 178 6.01 7.55 -12.75
N HIS A 179 7.21 6.99 -12.61
CA HIS A 179 7.44 5.56 -12.48
C HIS A 179 7.92 5.20 -11.06
N LEU A 180 6.98 4.87 -10.20
CA LEU A 180 7.27 4.35 -8.86
C LEU A 180 7.57 2.86 -8.95
N ARG A 181 8.70 2.42 -8.36
CA ARG A 181 9.10 1.00 -8.38
C ARG A 181 9.78 0.56 -7.09
N MET A 182 9.57 -0.69 -6.76
CA MET A 182 10.34 -1.40 -5.73
C MET A 182 11.66 -1.88 -6.32
N PRO A 183 12.75 -1.95 -5.54
CA PRO A 183 14.01 -2.52 -6.01
C PRO A 183 13.83 -3.94 -6.55
N ASN A 184 14.49 -4.23 -7.67
CA ASN A 184 14.51 -5.56 -8.27
C ASN A 184 15.94 -5.92 -8.65
N PRO A 185 16.61 -6.83 -7.95
CA PRO A 185 17.98 -7.21 -8.26
C PRO A 185 18.12 -7.99 -9.58
N ALA A 186 17.00 -8.56 -10.09
CA ALA A 186 17.01 -9.34 -11.34
C ALA A 186 16.74 -8.49 -12.59
N ASP A 187 16.13 -7.31 -12.43
CA ASP A 187 15.78 -6.42 -13.54
C ASP A 187 15.85 -4.96 -13.08
N MET A 188 16.80 -4.22 -13.66
CA MET A 188 17.04 -2.81 -13.30
C MET A 188 15.91 -1.86 -13.76
N TYR A 189 15.09 -2.28 -14.71
CA TYR A 189 14.05 -1.43 -15.32
C TYR A 189 12.68 -1.66 -14.68
N ARG A 190 12.41 -2.86 -14.19
CA ARG A 190 11.13 -3.27 -13.61
C ARG A 190 11.21 -3.43 -12.10
N GLY A 191 10.11 -3.13 -11.42
CA GLY A 191 9.97 -3.41 -9.99
C GLY A 191 9.71 -4.89 -9.70
N MET A 192 10.03 -5.32 -8.46
CA MET A 192 9.72 -6.65 -7.96
C MET A 192 8.72 -6.56 -6.81
N SER A 193 7.58 -7.20 -6.96
CA SER A 193 6.52 -7.26 -5.94
C SER A 193 6.86 -8.29 -4.86
N PRO A 194 6.44 -8.04 -3.59
CA PRO A 194 6.42 -9.06 -2.55
C PRO A 194 5.56 -10.28 -2.91
N VAL A 195 4.59 -10.11 -3.81
CA VAL A 195 3.73 -11.21 -4.32
C VAL A 195 4.50 -12.17 -5.22
N THR A 196 5.55 -11.71 -5.90
CA THR A 196 6.29 -12.54 -6.86
C THR A 196 6.83 -13.84 -6.26
N PRO A 197 7.52 -13.84 -5.11
CA PRO A 197 7.97 -15.08 -4.47
C PRO A 197 6.83 -15.92 -3.89
N LEU A 198 5.67 -15.30 -3.62
CA LEU A 198 4.51 -15.97 -3.01
C LEU A 198 3.60 -16.68 -4.01
N LEU A 199 3.84 -16.59 -5.32
CA LEU A 199 2.90 -17.11 -6.32
C LEU A 199 2.57 -18.60 -6.13
N VAL A 200 3.52 -19.41 -5.71
CA VAL A 200 3.32 -20.84 -5.45
C VAL A 200 2.43 -21.05 -4.20
N ASP A 201 2.66 -20.27 -3.15
CA ASP A 201 1.87 -20.34 -1.91
C ASP A 201 0.44 -19.84 -2.14
N LEU A 202 0.27 -18.79 -2.93
CA LEU A 202 -1.04 -18.26 -3.33
C LEU A 202 -1.83 -19.27 -4.16
N ASP A 203 -1.20 -19.96 -5.10
CA ASP A 203 -1.83 -21.05 -5.86
C ASP A 203 -2.22 -22.22 -4.94
N SER A 204 -1.34 -22.61 -4.03
CA SER A 204 -1.64 -23.65 -3.03
C SER A 204 -2.83 -23.29 -2.16
N HIS A 205 -2.90 -22.04 -1.69
CA HIS A 205 -4.04 -21.51 -0.94
C HIS A 205 -5.34 -21.54 -1.74
N ARG A 206 -5.28 -21.17 -3.03
CA ARG A 206 -6.44 -21.21 -3.92
C ARG A 206 -6.92 -22.63 -4.13
N TYR A 207 -6.03 -23.56 -4.48
CA TYR A 207 -6.38 -24.96 -4.70
C TYR A 207 -6.94 -25.63 -3.44
N ALA A 208 -6.40 -25.33 -2.27
CA ALA A 208 -6.96 -25.81 -1.01
C ALA A 208 -8.39 -25.29 -0.78
N SER A 209 -8.66 -24.03 -1.12
CA SER A 209 -9.99 -23.44 -1.01
C SER A 209 -10.98 -24.05 -2.03
N GLU A 210 -10.53 -24.27 -3.27
CA GLU A 210 -11.32 -24.93 -4.32
C GLU A 210 -11.62 -26.39 -3.98
N TYR A 211 -10.62 -27.10 -3.44
CA TYR A 211 -10.80 -28.47 -2.97
C TYR A 211 -11.87 -28.55 -1.87
N ASN A 212 -11.76 -27.71 -0.84
CA ASN A 212 -12.76 -27.67 0.23
C ASN A 212 -14.15 -27.34 -0.31
N ARG A 213 -14.25 -26.36 -1.22
CA ARG A 213 -15.51 -26.01 -1.88
C ARG A 213 -16.11 -27.21 -2.61
N ASN A 214 -15.31 -27.91 -3.41
CA ASN A 214 -15.73 -29.08 -4.16
C ASN A 214 -16.09 -30.25 -3.25
N PHE A 215 -15.35 -30.42 -2.15
CA PHE A 215 -15.66 -31.42 -1.13
C PHE A 215 -17.05 -31.20 -0.52
N PHE A 216 -17.38 -29.97 -0.13
CA PHE A 216 -18.71 -29.63 0.38
C PHE A 216 -19.80 -29.67 -0.70
N LEU A 217 -19.50 -29.29 -1.94
CA LEU A 217 -20.47 -29.37 -3.05
C LEU A 217 -20.80 -30.82 -3.44
N ASN A 218 -19.86 -31.72 -3.24
CA ASN A 218 -20.03 -33.16 -3.53
C ASN A 218 -20.37 -33.96 -2.27
N ASP A 219 -21.02 -33.31 -1.27
CA ASP A 219 -21.58 -33.92 -0.05
C ASP A 219 -20.57 -34.48 0.97
N ALA A 220 -19.33 -34.02 0.92
CA ALA A 220 -18.29 -34.53 1.84
C ALA A 220 -18.24 -36.07 1.86
N THR A 221 -18.81 -36.74 0.86
CA THR A 221 -18.81 -38.19 0.78
C THR A 221 -17.37 -38.62 0.53
N PRO A 222 -16.80 -39.48 1.39
CA PRO A 222 -15.52 -40.08 1.09
C PRO A 222 -15.63 -40.76 -0.26
N GLY A 223 -14.72 -40.42 -1.19
CA GLY A 223 -14.71 -41.09 -2.51
C GLY A 223 -14.75 -42.60 -2.30
N GLY A 224 -15.81 -43.20 -2.70
CA GLY A 224 -15.98 -44.64 -2.71
C GLY A 224 -16.28 -45.10 -4.12
N MET A 225 -16.05 -46.35 -4.36
CA MET A 225 -16.42 -47.01 -5.62
C MET A 225 -17.58 -47.99 -5.35
N ILE A 226 -18.53 -48.00 -6.28
CA ILE A 226 -19.57 -49.02 -6.28
C ILE A 226 -19.07 -50.14 -7.16
N GLU A 227 -18.69 -51.27 -6.55
CA GLU A 227 -18.22 -52.46 -7.25
C GLU A 227 -19.40 -53.34 -7.61
N TYR A 228 -19.52 -53.72 -8.87
CA TYR A 228 -20.49 -54.68 -9.37
C TYR A 228 -19.77 -55.96 -9.76
N ALA A 229 -20.35 -57.11 -9.40
CA ALA A 229 -19.78 -58.44 -9.67
C ALA A 229 -19.77 -58.79 -11.16
N ASN A 230 -20.70 -58.19 -11.95
CA ASN A 230 -20.81 -58.41 -13.40
C ASN A 230 -20.62 -57.08 -14.14
N PRO A 231 -20.04 -57.07 -15.34
CA PRO A 231 -19.96 -55.91 -16.20
C PRO A 231 -21.35 -55.31 -16.46
N LEU A 232 -21.49 -54.01 -16.24
CA LEU A 232 -22.72 -53.26 -16.55
C LEU A 232 -22.74 -52.89 -18.04
N SER A 233 -23.91 -52.88 -18.66
CA SER A 233 -24.09 -52.24 -19.97
C SER A 233 -24.03 -50.72 -19.81
N ASP A 234 -23.73 -50.00 -20.88
CA ASP A 234 -23.60 -48.52 -20.88
C ASP A 234 -24.93 -47.87 -20.39
N ASP A 235 -26.08 -48.36 -20.78
CA ASP A 235 -27.41 -47.88 -20.35
C ASP A 235 -27.65 -48.10 -18.85
N GLN A 236 -27.18 -49.24 -18.29
CA GLN A 236 -27.26 -49.52 -16.87
C GLN A 236 -26.33 -48.60 -16.06
N PHE A 237 -25.12 -48.40 -16.56
CA PHE A 237 -24.17 -47.53 -15.94
C PHE A 237 -24.69 -46.07 -15.86
N GLU A 238 -25.20 -45.54 -16.96
CA GLU A 238 -25.79 -44.19 -17.01
C GLU A 238 -27.02 -44.05 -16.08
N SER A 239 -27.88 -45.04 -16.04
CA SER A 239 -29.07 -45.05 -15.18
C SER A 239 -28.68 -45.00 -13.68
N ILE A 240 -27.70 -45.80 -13.28
CA ILE A 240 -27.22 -45.85 -11.91
C ILE A 240 -26.53 -44.55 -11.52
N LEU A 241 -25.69 -44.02 -12.42
CA LEU A 241 -25.00 -42.75 -12.21
C LEU A 241 -25.98 -41.57 -12.06
N LYS A 242 -27.05 -41.56 -12.88
CA LYS A 242 -28.09 -40.54 -12.82
C LYS A 242 -28.86 -40.62 -11.49
N ARG A 243 -29.33 -41.80 -11.08
CA ARG A 243 -30.00 -42.02 -9.77
C ARG A 243 -29.12 -41.64 -8.59
N TRP A 244 -27.84 -42.03 -8.63
CA TRP A 244 -26.88 -41.69 -7.60
C TRP A 244 -26.69 -40.17 -7.46
N ASN A 245 -26.52 -39.49 -8.58
CA ASN A 245 -26.39 -38.02 -8.62
C ASN A 245 -27.66 -37.32 -8.12
N GLU A 246 -28.85 -37.79 -8.51
CA GLU A 246 -30.12 -37.22 -8.05
C GLU A 246 -30.35 -37.38 -6.56
N GLN A 247 -29.87 -38.47 -5.96
CA GLN A 247 -30.04 -38.76 -4.54
C GLN A 247 -28.98 -38.14 -3.62
N HIS A 248 -27.74 -37.97 -4.10
CA HIS A 248 -26.60 -37.60 -3.27
C HIS A 248 -25.88 -36.32 -3.67
N LYS A 249 -26.17 -35.72 -4.83
CA LYS A 249 -25.49 -34.50 -5.25
C LYS A 249 -26.13 -33.27 -4.62
N GLY A 250 -25.29 -32.45 -3.96
CA GLY A 250 -25.65 -31.14 -3.40
C GLY A 250 -25.83 -31.16 -1.87
N VAL A 251 -25.43 -30.06 -1.21
CA VAL A 251 -25.48 -29.87 0.25
C VAL A 251 -26.85 -30.19 0.86
N GLN A 252 -27.92 -30.06 0.08
CA GLN A 252 -29.30 -30.36 0.54
C GLN A 252 -29.59 -31.85 0.68
N ASN A 253 -28.80 -32.72 0.06
CA ASN A 253 -28.94 -34.18 0.09
C ASN A 253 -27.90 -34.84 1.00
N ALA A 254 -27.11 -34.08 1.71
CA ALA A 254 -26.07 -34.57 2.65
C ALA A 254 -26.70 -35.49 3.69
N HIS A 255 -26.02 -36.60 4.02
CA HIS A 255 -26.45 -37.62 4.99
C HIS A 255 -27.71 -38.45 4.63
N ARG A 256 -28.19 -38.42 3.39
CA ARG A 256 -29.24 -39.33 2.96
C ARG A 256 -28.69 -40.76 2.86
N PRO A 257 -29.41 -41.79 3.37
CA PRO A 257 -29.00 -43.16 3.20
C PRO A 257 -29.03 -43.57 1.74
N GLY A 258 -27.91 -44.07 1.22
CA GLY A 258 -27.82 -44.61 -0.13
C GLY A 258 -28.31 -46.05 -0.19
N ILE A 259 -29.16 -46.38 -1.16
CA ILE A 259 -29.58 -47.76 -1.46
C ILE A 259 -28.87 -48.19 -2.72
N ILE A 260 -28.09 -49.27 -2.65
CA ILE A 260 -27.33 -49.84 -3.76
C ILE A 260 -27.94 -51.22 -4.05
N GLU A 261 -28.54 -51.37 -5.25
CA GLU A 261 -29.05 -52.66 -5.73
C GLU A 261 -27.96 -53.40 -6.50
N GLY A 262 -27.53 -54.53 -6.00
CA GLY A 262 -26.57 -55.43 -6.66
C GLY A 262 -25.11 -55.01 -6.67
N GLY A 263 -24.79 -53.88 -6.06
CA GLY A 263 -23.41 -53.35 -5.93
C GLY A 263 -22.89 -53.39 -4.48
N LYS A 264 -21.59 -53.43 -4.32
CA LYS A 264 -20.94 -53.35 -3.02
C LYS A 264 -20.24 -52.00 -2.93
N TRP A 265 -20.51 -51.25 -1.85
CA TRP A 265 -19.79 -50.03 -1.58
C TRP A 265 -18.40 -50.35 -1.02
N VAL A 266 -17.36 -49.89 -1.70
CA VAL A 266 -15.98 -49.94 -1.25
C VAL A 266 -15.55 -48.52 -0.91
N SER A 267 -15.48 -48.23 0.39
CA SER A 267 -15.00 -46.95 0.91
C SER A 267 -13.49 -46.84 0.71
N THR A 268 -13.06 -45.85 -0.06
CA THR A 268 -11.67 -45.37 -0.03
C THR A 268 -11.55 -44.44 1.16
N ALA A 269 -11.01 -44.98 2.27
CA ALA A 269 -10.90 -44.26 3.54
C ALA A 269 -10.04 -42.97 3.38
N PHE A 270 -10.69 -41.83 3.46
CA PHE A 270 -10.03 -40.53 3.61
C PHE A 270 -10.26 -40.01 5.04
N SER A 271 -9.50 -40.49 6.01
CA SER A 271 -9.83 -40.24 7.42
C SER A 271 -9.05 -39.16 8.13
N MET A 272 -8.06 -38.48 7.52
CA MET A 272 -7.23 -37.47 8.20
C MET A 272 -6.91 -36.20 7.42
N ARG A 273 -7.40 -36.04 6.20
CA ARG A 273 -7.01 -34.91 5.32
C ARG A 273 -7.71 -33.60 5.65
N ASP A 274 -8.90 -33.62 6.23
CA ASP A 274 -9.69 -32.40 6.43
C ASP A 274 -9.12 -31.47 7.48
N ILE A 275 -8.50 -32.00 8.53
CA ILE A 275 -7.83 -31.21 9.58
C ILE A 275 -6.55 -30.57 9.02
N GLN A 276 -5.82 -31.28 8.16
CA GLN A 276 -4.59 -30.78 7.55
C GLN A 276 -4.82 -29.63 6.56
N PHE A 277 -5.96 -29.59 5.86
CA PHE A 277 -6.26 -28.49 4.94
C PHE A 277 -6.55 -27.16 5.65
N ALA A 278 -7.23 -27.18 6.79
CA ALA A 278 -7.46 -25.98 7.59
C ALA A 278 -6.13 -25.42 8.14
N GLU A 279 -5.23 -26.30 8.56
CA GLU A 279 -3.90 -25.94 9.04
C GLU A 279 -3.01 -25.41 7.90
N LEU A 280 -3.01 -26.05 6.73
CA LEU A 280 -2.33 -25.57 5.54
C LEU A 280 -2.79 -24.16 5.12
N ARG A 281 -4.09 -23.88 5.18
CA ARG A 281 -4.61 -22.54 4.90
C ARG A 281 -4.10 -21.52 5.92
N ARG A 282 -4.03 -21.86 7.19
CA ARG A 282 -3.50 -20.98 8.22
C ARG A 282 -2.01 -20.70 8.00
N VAL A 283 -1.21 -21.72 7.73
CA VAL A 283 0.22 -21.59 7.42
C VAL A 283 0.41 -20.72 6.19
N SER A 284 -0.33 -20.96 5.11
CA SER A 284 -0.24 -20.13 3.90
C SER A 284 -0.62 -18.66 4.14
N SER A 285 -1.63 -18.40 5.00
CA SER A 285 -2.01 -17.03 5.37
C SER A 285 -0.90 -16.34 6.19
N ASP A 286 -0.28 -17.07 7.11
CA ASP A 286 0.85 -16.57 7.90
C ASP A 286 2.06 -16.27 6.99
N THR A 287 2.37 -17.12 6.03
CA THR A 287 3.45 -16.89 5.05
C THR A 287 3.22 -15.63 4.22
N ILE A 288 1.97 -15.38 3.80
CA ILE A 288 1.64 -14.14 3.07
C ILE A 288 1.86 -12.91 3.97
N MET A 289 1.40 -12.95 5.23
CA MET A 289 1.61 -11.86 6.18
C MET A 289 3.10 -11.62 6.46
N GLU A 290 3.89 -12.67 6.62
CA GLU A 290 5.34 -12.60 6.84
C GLU A 290 6.08 -11.97 5.67
N ALA A 291 5.74 -12.33 4.43
CA ALA A 291 6.37 -11.76 3.24
C ALA A 291 6.09 -10.26 3.06
N PHE A 292 4.93 -9.78 3.51
CA PHE A 292 4.60 -8.36 3.56
C PHE A 292 5.13 -7.66 4.83
N GLY A 293 5.60 -8.41 5.83
CA GLY A 293 5.87 -7.91 7.17
C GLY A 293 4.61 -7.38 7.86
N PHE A 294 3.43 -7.90 7.49
CA PHE A 294 2.14 -7.36 7.90
C PHE A 294 1.69 -7.96 9.24
N PRO A 295 1.40 -7.16 10.26
CA PRO A 295 1.06 -7.67 11.59
C PRO A 295 -0.38 -8.17 11.65
N LYS A 296 -0.57 -9.32 12.33
CA LYS A 296 -1.87 -10.02 12.47
C LYS A 296 -2.97 -9.15 13.09
N PHE A 297 -2.63 -8.29 14.04
CA PHE A 297 -3.60 -7.45 14.74
C PHE A 297 -4.34 -6.47 13.81
N LYS A 298 -3.70 -6.02 12.73
CA LYS A 298 -4.31 -5.13 11.71
C LYS A 298 -5.42 -5.82 10.92
N LEU A 299 -5.45 -7.16 10.90
CA LEU A 299 -6.54 -7.96 10.33
C LEU A 299 -7.60 -8.36 11.38
N GLY A 300 -7.52 -7.84 12.60
CA GLY A 300 -8.44 -8.18 13.67
C GLY A 300 -8.17 -9.54 14.32
N ILE A 301 -7.02 -10.17 14.03
CA ILE A 301 -6.59 -11.42 14.64
C ILE A 301 -5.87 -11.07 15.95
N VAL A 302 -6.64 -11.06 17.04
CA VAL A 302 -6.15 -10.66 18.36
C VAL A 302 -6.11 -11.88 19.26
N ASN A 303 -4.94 -12.47 19.42
CA ASN A 303 -4.68 -13.46 20.46
C ASN A 303 -3.88 -12.76 21.57
N ASP A 304 -4.46 -12.57 22.75
CA ASP A 304 -3.81 -12.04 23.96
C ASP A 304 -3.10 -10.67 23.83
N VAL A 305 -3.74 -9.70 23.14
CA VAL A 305 -3.16 -8.34 23.01
C VAL A 305 -3.52 -7.52 24.24
N ASN A 306 -2.52 -7.22 25.07
CA ASN A 306 -2.59 -6.19 26.08
C ASN A 306 -2.52 -4.80 25.39
N ARG A 307 -3.20 -3.77 25.94
CA ARG A 307 -3.28 -2.42 25.38
C ARG A 307 -1.89 -1.83 25.06
N ALA A 308 -0.92 -1.97 25.94
CA ALA A 308 0.44 -1.48 25.74
C ALA A 308 1.14 -2.16 24.53
N ASN A 309 0.90 -3.46 24.34
CA ASN A 309 1.43 -4.17 23.17
C ASN A 309 0.74 -3.73 21.87
N ALA A 310 -0.54 -3.34 21.93
CA ALA A 310 -1.28 -2.82 20.77
C ALA A 310 -0.70 -1.48 20.31
N GLU A 311 -0.48 -0.54 21.22
CA GLU A 311 0.08 0.79 20.92
C GLU A 311 1.51 0.67 20.35
N ALA A 312 2.38 -0.13 20.98
CA ALA A 312 3.72 -0.40 20.46
C ALA A 312 3.69 -1.04 19.05
N SER A 313 2.73 -1.92 18.81
CA SER A 313 2.56 -2.59 17.51
C SER A 313 2.06 -1.62 16.43
N GLU A 314 1.19 -0.66 16.78
CA GLU A 314 0.76 0.42 15.87
C GLU A 314 1.93 1.31 15.45
N VAL A 315 2.77 1.73 16.41
CA VAL A 315 3.98 2.51 16.14
C VAL A 315 4.93 1.73 15.23
N MET A 316 5.15 0.45 15.53
CA MET A 316 6.02 -0.40 14.72
C MET A 316 5.48 -0.57 13.29
N TYR A 317 4.17 -0.81 13.13
CA TYR A 317 3.51 -0.91 11.84
C TYR A 317 3.68 0.38 11.03
N ALA A 318 3.39 1.54 11.64
CA ALA A 318 3.54 2.82 10.97
C ALA A 318 4.98 3.08 10.54
N LYS A 319 5.96 2.90 11.43
CA LYS A 319 7.39 3.14 11.15
C LYS A 319 7.98 2.16 10.13
N SER A 320 7.63 0.87 10.20
CA SER A 320 8.27 -0.16 9.37
C SER A 320 7.57 -0.38 8.03
N LEU A 321 6.26 -0.13 7.93
CA LEU A 321 5.50 -0.41 6.72
C LEU A 321 4.96 0.83 6.01
N LEU A 322 4.33 1.77 6.76
CA LEU A 322 3.71 2.93 6.10
C LEU A 322 4.76 3.97 5.71
N VAL A 323 5.64 4.34 6.62
CA VAL A 323 6.66 5.38 6.36
C VAL A 323 7.52 5.06 5.13
N PRO A 324 8.09 3.86 4.94
CA PRO A 324 8.87 3.55 3.75
C PRO A 324 8.07 3.62 2.44
N ARG A 325 6.76 3.34 2.49
CA ARG A 325 5.86 3.46 1.33
C ARG A 325 5.59 4.92 1.00
N LEU A 326 5.29 5.73 2.00
CA LEU A 326 5.09 7.17 1.87
C LEU A 326 6.35 7.90 1.39
N GLU A 327 7.53 7.52 1.91
CA GLU A 327 8.81 8.08 1.46
C GLU A 327 9.07 7.79 -0.03
N ARG A 328 8.70 6.61 -0.54
CA ARG A 328 8.82 6.31 -1.97
C ARG A 328 7.93 7.22 -2.80
N ILE A 329 6.69 7.44 -2.38
CA ILE A 329 5.76 8.37 -3.05
C ILE A 329 6.31 9.81 -2.97
N LYS A 330 6.79 10.23 -1.79
CA LYS A 330 7.39 11.55 -1.56
C LYS A 330 8.57 11.80 -2.51
N GLN A 331 9.48 10.84 -2.63
CA GLN A 331 10.61 10.95 -3.53
C GLN A 331 10.16 11.11 -4.98
N ALA A 332 9.21 10.29 -5.45
CA ALA A 332 8.69 10.42 -6.81
C ALA A 332 7.98 11.76 -7.05
N LEU A 333 7.21 12.25 -6.08
CA LEU A 333 6.56 13.56 -6.18
C LEU A 333 7.58 14.71 -6.23
N ASN A 334 8.66 14.64 -5.46
CA ASN A 334 9.66 15.69 -5.39
C ASN A 334 10.66 15.65 -6.55
N GLU A 335 11.03 14.48 -7.05
CA GLU A 335 12.03 14.32 -8.09
C GLU A 335 11.43 14.34 -9.51
N GLU A 336 10.20 13.82 -9.69
CA GLU A 336 9.60 13.67 -11.01
C GLU A 336 8.43 14.63 -11.25
N PHE A 337 7.54 14.84 -10.28
CA PHE A 337 6.33 15.65 -10.48
C PHE A 337 6.53 17.14 -10.21
N LEU A 338 7.14 17.50 -9.09
CA LEU A 338 7.28 18.89 -8.66
C LEU A 338 8.11 19.75 -9.64
N PRO A 339 9.23 19.26 -10.23
CA PRO A 339 10.01 20.03 -11.19
C PRO A 339 9.24 20.43 -12.45
N MET A 340 8.17 19.71 -12.79
CA MET A 340 7.33 20.03 -13.96
C MET A 340 6.60 21.38 -13.84
N PHE A 341 6.53 21.96 -12.64
CA PHE A 341 5.95 23.29 -12.38
C PHE A 341 6.96 24.45 -12.54
N GLY A 342 8.19 24.14 -12.92
CA GLY A 342 9.22 25.13 -13.23
C GLY A 342 9.59 26.00 -12.01
N THR A 343 9.74 27.31 -12.24
CA THR A 343 10.22 28.25 -11.20
C THR A 343 9.28 28.37 -10.00
N THR A 344 7.98 28.08 -10.15
CA THR A 344 7.03 28.13 -9.04
C THR A 344 7.26 27.02 -8.02
N ALA A 345 7.95 25.96 -8.43
CA ALA A 345 8.32 24.83 -7.59
C ALA A 345 9.74 24.92 -7.02
N SER A 346 10.46 26.02 -7.30
CA SER A 346 11.81 26.21 -6.81
C SER A 346 11.81 26.32 -5.28
N ASN A 347 12.70 25.58 -4.63
CA ASN A 347 12.89 25.62 -3.18
C ASN A 347 11.67 25.21 -2.34
N ILE A 348 10.80 24.37 -2.89
CA ILE A 348 9.69 23.74 -2.15
C ILE A 348 9.76 22.22 -2.26
N GLU A 349 9.07 21.54 -1.36
CA GLU A 349 8.99 20.08 -1.35
C GLU A 349 7.63 19.60 -0.83
N PHE A 350 7.15 18.49 -1.37
CA PHE A 350 6.06 17.72 -0.79
C PHE A 350 6.56 16.96 0.43
N ASP A 351 5.73 16.96 1.45
CA ASP A 351 5.88 16.07 2.59
C ASP A 351 4.52 15.61 3.11
N PHE A 352 4.53 14.53 3.86
CA PHE A 352 3.33 13.93 4.43
C PHE A 352 3.26 14.12 5.94
N CYS A 353 2.05 14.23 6.49
CA CYS A 353 1.84 14.22 7.93
C CYS A 353 2.22 12.85 8.50
N SER A 354 2.87 12.83 9.67
CA SER A 354 3.33 11.58 10.28
C SER A 354 2.18 10.60 10.49
N PRO A 355 2.23 9.37 9.94
CA PRO A 355 1.27 8.33 10.25
C PRO A 355 1.55 7.62 11.58
N VAL A 356 2.69 7.96 12.23
CA VAL A 356 3.08 7.36 13.51
C VAL A 356 2.22 7.97 14.61
N PRO A 357 1.50 7.15 15.40
CA PRO A 357 0.74 7.67 16.53
C PRO A 357 1.66 8.41 17.52
N GLU A 358 1.24 9.59 17.92
CA GLU A 358 1.92 10.35 18.98
C GLU A 358 1.69 9.66 20.33
N ASP A 359 2.76 9.36 21.01
CA ASP A 359 2.71 8.91 22.41
C ASP A 359 2.52 10.15 23.31
N LYS A 360 1.27 10.54 23.51
CA LYS A 360 0.94 11.73 24.32
C LYS A 360 1.43 11.64 25.76
N GLU A 361 1.52 10.45 26.34
CA GLU A 361 2.04 10.27 27.70
C GLU A 361 3.55 10.52 27.74
N PHE A 362 4.26 10.00 26.72
CA PHE A 362 5.69 10.27 26.58
C PHE A 362 5.95 11.76 26.28
N GLU A 363 5.19 12.39 25.40
CA GLU A 363 5.33 13.83 25.09
C GLU A 363 5.06 14.72 26.30
N VAL A 364 4.00 14.46 27.05
CA VAL A 364 3.71 15.18 28.30
C VAL A 364 4.82 14.96 29.32
N SER A 365 5.31 13.74 29.47
CA SER A 365 6.40 13.45 30.40
C SER A 365 7.72 14.07 29.95
N ALA A 366 8.03 14.06 28.66
CA ALA A 366 9.20 14.72 28.08
C ALA A 366 9.12 16.25 28.25
N LEU A 367 7.96 16.84 28.01
CA LEU A 367 7.72 18.27 28.25
C LEU A 367 7.91 18.63 29.72
N LEU A 368 7.32 17.88 30.64
CA LEU A 368 7.49 18.08 32.08
C LEU A 368 8.97 17.97 32.50
N ASN A 369 9.71 17.01 31.96
CA ASN A 369 11.13 16.88 32.23
C ASN A 369 11.94 18.07 31.69
N ARG A 370 11.61 18.61 30.50
CA ARG A 370 12.24 19.82 29.95
C ARG A 370 11.91 21.05 30.81
N VAL A 371 10.65 21.21 31.21
CA VAL A 371 10.23 22.31 32.11
C VAL A 371 10.96 22.22 33.46
N ASN A 372 11.05 21.03 34.04
CA ASN A 372 11.78 20.81 35.29
C ASN A 372 13.29 21.14 35.14
N ALA A 373 13.91 20.72 34.03
CA ALA A 373 15.31 21.04 33.76
C ALA A 373 15.53 22.55 33.60
N ALA A 374 14.68 23.27 32.88
CA ALA A 374 14.70 24.73 32.76
C ALA A 374 14.55 25.41 34.13
N THR A 375 13.63 24.91 34.96
CA THR A 375 13.42 25.42 36.32
C THR A 375 14.63 25.23 37.21
N ILE A 376 15.30 24.06 37.15
CA ILE A 376 16.53 23.77 37.91
C ILE A 376 17.65 24.73 37.48
N LEU A 377 17.83 24.95 36.17
CA LEU A 377 18.84 25.87 35.63
C LEU A 377 18.58 27.32 36.09
N SER A 378 17.34 27.78 36.01
CA SER A 378 16.93 29.11 36.45
C SER A 378 17.15 29.30 37.97
N ASN A 379 16.85 28.28 38.79
CA ASN A 379 17.07 28.31 40.23
C ASN A 379 18.56 28.28 40.59
N ALA A 380 19.39 27.69 39.73
CA ALA A 380 20.87 27.70 39.89
C ALA A 380 21.51 29.04 39.47
N GLY A 381 20.73 30.02 39.02
CA GLY A 381 21.19 31.36 38.69
C GLY A 381 21.50 31.59 37.20
N TYR A 382 21.19 30.64 36.32
CA TYR A 382 21.30 30.82 34.87
C TYR A 382 20.15 31.69 34.34
N ASP A 383 20.41 32.38 33.23
CA ASP A 383 19.38 33.20 32.55
C ASP A 383 18.18 32.34 32.17
N PRO A 384 16.95 32.71 32.59
CA PRO A 384 15.75 31.93 32.29
C PRO A 384 15.48 31.74 30.78
N ALA A 385 15.76 32.78 29.95
CA ALA A 385 15.54 32.68 28.50
C ALA A 385 16.53 31.70 27.84
N GLN A 386 17.82 31.77 28.24
CA GLN A 386 18.84 30.83 27.78
C GLN A 386 18.61 29.42 28.31
N SER A 387 18.08 29.28 29.53
CA SER A 387 17.72 27.98 30.11
C SER A 387 16.58 27.30 29.33
N LEU A 388 15.59 28.05 28.88
CA LEU A 388 14.50 27.54 28.01
C LEU A 388 15.04 27.13 26.64
N GLU A 389 15.88 27.97 26.03
CA GLU A 389 16.49 27.66 24.74
C GLU A 389 17.37 26.40 24.78
N LEU A 390 18.16 26.24 25.85
CA LEU A 390 19.01 25.07 26.05
C LEU A 390 18.23 23.75 26.15
N VAL A 391 17.05 23.78 26.75
CA VAL A 391 16.18 22.60 26.88
C VAL A 391 15.22 22.44 25.69
N GLY A 392 15.29 23.30 24.65
CA GLY A 392 14.48 23.26 23.45
C GLY A 392 13.03 23.72 23.68
N LEU A 393 12.80 24.60 24.62
CA LEU A 393 11.52 25.27 24.84
C LEU A 393 11.55 26.69 24.26
N PRO A 394 10.43 27.17 23.67
CA PRO A 394 10.36 28.54 23.15
C PRO A 394 10.57 29.55 24.30
N PRO A 395 11.27 30.69 24.05
CA PRO A 395 11.46 31.71 25.02
C PRO A 395 10.11 32.37 25.35
N ILE A 396 9.64 32.15 26.58
CA ILE A 396 8.41 32.78 27.11
C ILE A 396 8.83 34.01 27.90
N GLY A 397 8.19 35.15 27.67
CA GLY A 397 8.45 36.37 28.44
C GLY A 397 8.19 36.14 29.92
N TYR A 398 9.26 36.24 30.73
CA TYR A 398 9.19 36.09 32.19
C TYR A 398 8.85 37.42 32.83
N SER A 399 7.65 37.55 33.40
CA SER A 399 7.33 38.65 34.35
C SER A 399 7.47 38.10 35.75
N ARG A 400 8.49 38.54 36.48
CA ARG A 400 8.61 38.28 37.91
C ARG A 400 7.48 38.98 38.61
N ASN A 401 6.48 38.22 39.11
CA ASN A 401 5.43 38.80 39.99
C ASN A 401 6.15 39.33 41.23
N SER A 402 6.27 40.67 41.34
CA SER A 402 6.78 41.40 42.49
C SER A 402 5.74 41.45 43.62
N GLN A 403 5.19 40.31 44.01
CA GLN A 403 4.33 40.21 45.18
C GLN A 403 4.96 39.31 46.25
N ASN A 404 6.11 39.70 46.77
CA ASN A 404 6.58 39.26 48.12
C ASN A 404 7.78 40.10 48.58
N ALA A 405 7.67 41.42 48.47
CA ALA A 405 8.60 42.35 49.13
C ALA A 405 7.76 43.42 49.88
N GLY A 406 6.96 42.96 50.81
CA GLY A 406 6.15 43.80 51.67
C GLY A 406 6.06 43.16 53.06
N GLY A 407 7.18 42.87 53.66
CA GLY A 407 7.34 42.54 55.08
C GLY A 407 7.81 43.76 55.82
N ASP A 408 6.85 44.52 56.27
CA ASP A 408 6.71 45.26 57.50
C ASP A 408 7.99 45.51 58.32
N GLN A 409 8.45 46.75 58.26
CA GLN A 409 9.22 47.41 59.34
C GLN A 409 8.56 48.75 59.66
N SER A 410 7.53 48.68 60.48
CA SER A 410 7.05 49.86 61.19
C SER A 410 6.74 49.49 62.63
N GLY A 411 7.53 49.98 63.53
CA GLY A 411 7.12 49.99 64.89
C GLY A 411 8.26 49.83 65.93
N GLN A 412 8.94 50.94 66.16
CA GLN A 412 9.37 51.28 67.55
C GLN A 412 10.02 52.63 67.53
N ASP A 413 9.22 53.64 67.85
CA ASP A 413 9.65 54.77 68.61
C ASP A 413 8.41 55.39 69.25
N MET A 414 8.30 55.16 70.59
CA MET A 414 7.80 56.16 71.54
C MET A 414 8.03 55.72 72.99
N VAL A 415 8.89 56.53 73.62
CA VAL A 415 9.01 56.88 75.03
C VAL A 415 9.61 55.82 75.99
#